data_ca5a53934857d33f1358473bbd35da1a
#
_entry.id   ca5a53934857d33f1358473bbd35da1a
#
_cell.length_a   1.000
_cell.length_b   1.000
_cell.length_c   1.000
_cell.angle_alpha   90.00
_cell.angle_beta   90.00
_cell.angle_gamma   90.00
#
_symmetry.space_group_name_H-M   'P 1'
#
loop_
_entity.id
_entity.type
_entity.pdbx_description
1 polymer ?
#
loop_
_entity_poly.entity_id
_entity_poly.type
_entity_poly.pdbx_seq_one_letter_code
_entity_poly.pdbx_strand_id
1 'polypeptide(L)'
;MRYILLIISLLAISLPSLAQNNDPKIKRIEIVYGGEFTIDNAKYPGATIFKSDGNKVQFRHQGLDIWCNLAVLYEEKNLVIAHGDIFVQQGDTLQMNSQYISYNGNLKTAVAKENVVLKNETMTLETEELFLDRNTQEAYYNNFGKITDVENELTSKTGKYFITKKKNQFTNSVKIVNKDFVVDSQILDYYHPTGNAYFYGATTITGQDYKVYCERGFYDTRKEEGYFMKNATIDYDLKTLKGDSLYFDKKKQFASGTNNIVVIDTINNTIVKGHYGEIHKAKDSMFITKKPVIISLIEKDSMYMHGKKILVTGKEQNRTIRVFPDARIFKSDMQAKCDSIHSNEFSGLTQLIGKPVVWTGESQMTGDSIHLIANTKTEQLDSLKVFNNALVVEKDTLSDGYNQVKGKVLYGKFKKNQLKQIDFLQNTESIYYVYNDKKEMVGINKLTCSHIKLHLDEQQQVEKVVFITQPVGDLYPEDKLHKNDRKFREFIWRGDERITNKDEIFSEEEKKQQPIKIQGPKEPEEVDIEEAKLNAEQDEETSTETEK
;
A
#
# COMPACT_ATOMS: atom_id res chain seq x y z
N MET A 1 18.36 59.88 -70.82
CA MET A 1 19.17 61.08 -70.43
C MET A 1 19.91 60.67 -69.18
N ARG A 2 21.13 60.43 -69.38
CA ARG A 2 22.28 61.22 -68.85
C ARG A 2 22.39 61.04 -67.33
N TYR A 3 23.39 60.58 -66.76
CA TYR A 3 24.87 60.52 -66.80
C TYR A 3 25.28 60.19 -65.39
N ILE A 4 26.35 59.71 -64.91
CA ILE A 4 27.74 59.59 -65.28
C ILE A 4 28.39 58.59 -64.35
N LEU A 5 29.25 57.77 -64.88
CA LEU A 5 30.27 57.03 -64.19
C LEU A 5 31.14 57.95 -63.30
N LEU A 6 31.49 57.47 -62.11
CA LEU A 6 32.70 57.80 -61.46
C LEU A 6 33.32 56.60 -60.79
N ILE A 7 34.35 56.07 -61.42
CA ILE A 7 35.26 55.05 -60.91
C ILE A 7 36.12 55.70 -59.84
N ILE A 8 35.99 55.27 -58.63
CA ILE A 8 37.05 55.50 -57.65
C ILE A 8 37.50 54.10 -57.18
N SER A 9 38.68 53.74 -57.72
CA SER A 9 39.47 52.63 -57.25
C SER A 9 40.03 52.99 -55.87
N LEU A 10 39.46 52.42 -54.83
CA LEU A 10 40.10 52.39 -53.51
C LEU A 10 40.74 51.02 -53.32
N LEU A 11 42.09 51.04 -53.34
CA LEU A 11 42.89 49.92 -52.87
C LEU A 11 42.41 49.48 -51.50
N ALA A 12 41.72 48.35 -51.45
CA ALA A 12 41.49 47.62 -50.18
C ALA A 12 42.82 46.97 -49.79
N ILE A 13 43.55 47.62 -48.92
CA ILE A 13 44.65 47.01 -48.16
C ILE A 13 43.98 45.90 -47.33
N SER A 14 44.16 44.66 -47.72
CA SER A 14 43.84 43.49 -46.92
C SER A 14 44.78 43.43 -45.72
N LEU A 15 44.35 44.04 -44.61
CA LEU A 15 44.95 43.74 -43.33
C LEU A 15 44.57 42.28 -43.03
N PRO A 16 45.54 41.39 -42.78
CA PRO A 16 45.21 40.09 -42.24
C PRO A 16 44.49 40.32 -40.89
N SER A 17 43.22 40.02 -40.80
CA SER A 17 42.60 39.87 -39.51
C SER A 17 43.38 38.78 -38.80
N LEU A 18 44.18 39.15 -37.84
CA LEU A 18 44.69 38.28 -36.83
C LEU A 18 43.44 37.68 -36.16
N ALA A 19 43.05 36.51 -36.68
CA ALA A 19 42.16 35.66 -35.92
C ALA A 19 42.84 35.50 -34.54
N GLN A 20 42.30 36.20 -33.55
CA GLN A 20 42.62 35.88 -32.18
C GLN A 20 42.20 34.41 -32.03
N ASN A 21 43.22 33.54 -32.03
CA ASN A 21 43.05 32.21 -31.47
C ASN A 21 42.56 32.45 -30.04
N ASN A 22 41.26 32.35 -29.83
CA ASN A 22 40.67 32.14 -28.53
C ASN A 22 41.00 30.71 -28.12
N ASP A 23 42.26 30.40 -27.90
CA ASP A 23 42.63 29.31 -27.01
C ASP A 23 41.95 29.63 -25.68
N PRO A 24 41.13 28.76 -25.16
CA PRO A 24 40.52 28.97 -23.86
C PRO A 24 41.68 29.13 -22.87
N LYS A 25 42.03 30.40 -22.51
CA LYS A 25 43.11 30.66 -21.54
C LYS A 25 42.83 29.81 -20.33
N ILE A 26 43.66 28.80 -20.11
CA ILE A 26 43.63 27.99 -18.89
C ILE A 26 43.68 28.98 -17.73
N LYS A 27 42.55 29.11 -17.02
CA LYS A 27 42.50 29.95 -15.84
C LYS A 27 43.35 29.29 -14.78
N ARG A 28 44.32 29.98 -14.26
CA ARG A 28 45.24 29.48 -13.22
C ARG A 28 44.67 29.75 -11.84
N ILE A 29 45.10 28.95 -10.86
CA ILE A 29 44.87 29.20 -9.44
C ILE A 29 45.64 30.48 -9.09
N GLU A 30 44.94 31.47 -8.56
CA GLU A 30 45.48 32.77 -8.15
C GLU A 30 45.86 32.69 -6.66
N ILE A 31 47.04 33.23 -6.33
CA ILE A 31 47.47 33.42 -4.95
C ILE A 31 46.92 34.77 -4.51
N VAL A 32 45.95 34.79 -3.61
CA VAL A 32 45.36 36.02 -3.04
C VAL A 32 46.19 36.50 -1.86
N TYR A 33 46.65 35.56 -1.03
CA TYR A 33 47.56 35.83 0.07
C TYR A 33 48.51 34.65 0.28
N GLY A 34 49.83 34.86 0.24
CA GLY A 34 50.83 33.79 0.26
C GLY A 34 51.52 33.58 1.62
N GLY A 35 51.49 34.58 2.53
CA GLY A 35 52.24 34.48 3.79
C GLY A 35 53.76 34.35 3.54
N GLU A 36 54.45 33.47 4.23
CA GLU A 36 55.83 33.08 4.00
C GLU A 36 55.89 32.04 2.87
N PHE A 37 56.84 32.14 1.94
CA PHE A 37 57.03 31.13 0.92
C PHE A 37 58.49 30.63 0.85
N THR A 38 58.63 29.35 0.49
CA THR A 38 59.93 28.68 0.32
C THR A 38 59.86 27.71 -0.87
N ILE A 39 61.02 27.38 -1.42
CA ILE A 39 61.20 26.39 -2.48
C ILE A 39 62.09 25.28 -1.93
N ASP A 40 61.58 24.06 -1.90
CA ASP A 40 62.33 22.86 -1.52
C ASP A 40 62.20 21.80 -2.63
N ASN A 41 63.11 21.90 -3.59
CA ASN A 41 63.11 20.98 -4.73
C ASN A 41 63.51 19.54 -4.37
N ALA A 42 64.09 19.30 -3.21
CA ALA A 42 64.41 17.95 -2.76
C ALA A 42 63.14 17.22 -2.30
N LYS A 43 62.24 17.93 -1.63
CA LYS A 43 60.98 17.36 -1.11
C LYS A 43 59.80 17.54 -2.06
N TYR A 44 59.74 18.70 -2.73
CA TYR A 44 58.62 19.07 -3.63
C TYR A 44 59.16 19.64 -4.95
N PRO A 45 59.69 18.82 -5.88
CA PRO A 45 60.28 19.27 -7.12
C PRO A 45 59.28 20.08 -7.97
N GLY A 46 59.63 21.31 -8.33
CA GLY A 46 58.82 22.20 -9.17
C GLY A 46 57.62 22.83 -8.47
N ALA A 47 57.61 22.89 -7.16
CA ALA A 47 56.53 23.50 -6.38
C ALA A 47 57.04 24.64 -5.50
N THR A 48 56.16 25.58 -5.20
CA THR A 48 56.34 26.62 -4.19
C THR A 48 55.52 26.26 -2.95
N ILE A 49 56.16 26.34 -1.78
CA ILE A 49 55.54 26.07 -0.47
C ILE A 49 55.16 27.42 0.14
N PHE A 50 53.89 27.55 0.52
CA PHE A 50 53.35 28.72 1.23
C PHE A 50 52.96 28.34 2.64
N LYS A 51 53.31 29.18 3.61
CA LYS A 51 53.02 28.96 5.04
C LYS A 51 52.39 30.20 5.64
N SER A 52 51.39 30.02 6.48
CA SER A 52 50.76 31.07 7.27
C SER A 52 51.77 31.81 8.12
N ASP A 53 51.71 33.14 8.12
CA ASP A 53 52.50 34.08 8.93
C ASP A 53 51.71 34.69 10.10
N GLY A 54 50.57 34.10 10.41
CA GLY A 54 49.53 34.57 11.32
C GLY A 54 48.20 34.78 10.60
N ASN A 55 48.22 35.05 9.29
CA ASN A 55 47.05 35.01 8.42
C ASN A 55 47.09 33.74 7.57
N LYS A 56 45.94 33.15 7.28
CA LYS A 56 45.87 31.96 6.43
C LYS A 56 46.29 32.29 4.99
N VAL A 57 47.02 31.39 4.36
CA VAL A 57 47.28 31.42 2.93
C VAL A 57 45.95 31.30 2.18
N GLN A 58 45.75 32.13 1.16
CA GLN A 58 44.53 32.16 0.37
C GLN A 58 44.77 31.97 -1.12
N PHE A 59 44.07 31.02 -1.69
CA PHE A 59 44.01 30.78 -3.14
C PHE A 59 42.60 31.03 -3.67
N ARG A 60 42.51 31.49 -4.92
CA ARG A 60 41.24 31.68 -5.61
C ARG A 60 41.29 31.05 -7.00
N HIS A 61 40.21 30.34 -7.36
CA HIS A 61 40.06 29.83 -8.72
C HIS A 61 38.60 29.81 -9.16
N GLN A 62 38.23 30.71 -10.06
CA GLN A 62 36.89 30.77 -10.66
C GLN A 62 35.76 30.76 -9.62
N GLY A 63 35.83 31.63 -8.61
CA GLY A 63 34.80 31.74 -7.54
C GLY A 63 34.88 30.67 -6.43
N LEU A 64 35.92 29.84 -6.42
CA LEU A 64 36.28 28.99 -5.29
C LEU A 64 37.44 29.66 -4.54
N ASP A 65 37.29 29.89 -3.26
CA ASP A 65 38.34 30.38 -2.37
C ASP A 65 38.76 29.26 -1.39
N ILE A 66 40.06 29.12 -1.18
CA ILE A 66 40.69 28.13 -0.30
C ILE A 66 41.59 28.85 0.67
N TRP A 67 41.41 28.70 1.97
CA TRP A 67 42.28 29.18 3.03
C TRP A 67 42.88 27.99 3.78
N CYS A 68 44.18 28.08 4.12
CA CYS A 68 44.89 27.02 4.80
C CYS A 68 46.09 27.53 5.60
N ASN A 69 46.68 26.67 6.43
CA ASN A 69 47.89 27.01 7.16
C ASN A 69 49.17 26.73 6.36
N LEU A 70 49.16 25.69 5.53
CA LEU A 70 50.29 25.27 4.68
C LEU A 70 49.77 24.85 3.31
N ALA A 71 50.41 25.28 2.24
CA ALA A 71 50.10 24.82 0.90
C ALA A 71 51.34 24.55 0.05
N VAL A 72 51.23 23.58 -0.84
CA VAL A 72 52.22 23.28 -1.90
C VAL A 72 51.55 23.51 -3.23
N LEU A 73 52.01 24.56 -3.97
CA LEU A 73 51.46 24.91 -5.27
C LEU A 73 52.41 24.46 -6.39
N TYR A 74 51.90 23.62 -7.28
CA TYR A 74 52.55 23.23 -8.55
C TYR A 74 51.96 24.07 -9.67
N GLU A 75 52.58 25.22 -9.98
CA GLU A 75 52.04 26.18 -10.95
C GLU A 75 51.87 25.61 -12.35
N GLU A 76 52.85 24.82 -12.84
CA GLU A 76 52.76 24.16 -14.15
C GLU A 76 51.60 23.18 -14.25
N LYS A 77 51.30 22.46 -13.16
CA LYS A 77 50.22 21.49 -13.07
C LYS A 77 48.88 22.15 -12.72
N ASN A 78 48.87 23.42 -12.34
CA ASN A 78 47.72 24.14 -11.80
C ASN A 78 47.08 23.38 -10.63
N LEU A 79 47.92 22.88 -9.70
CA LEU A 79 47.55 22.00 -8.59
C LEU A 79 47.99 22.60 -7.27
N VAL A 80 47.05 22.72 -6.31
CA VAL A 80 47.36 23.09 -4.94
C VAL A 80 47.06 21.90 -4.01
N ILE A 81 47.99 21.59 -3.12
CA ILE A 81 47.82 20.64 -2.02
C ILE A 81 47.96 21.43 -0.73
N ALA A 82 46.90 21.48 0.07
CA ALA A 82 46.87 22.25 1.30
C ALA A 82 46.65 21.37 2.53
N HIS A 83 47.22 21.83 3.65
CA HIS A 83 47.20 21.14 4.92
C HIS A 83 46.88 22.12 6.06
N GLY A 84 46.18 21.62 7.07
CA GLY A 84 45.93 22.28 8.33
C GLY A 84 44.86 23.37 8.27
N ASP A 85 43.82 23.18 9.02
CA ASP A 85 42.72 24.11 9.24
C ASP A 85 42.19 24.77 7.96
N ILE A 86 41.86 23.92 7.00
CA ILE A 86 41.38 24.32 5.68
C ILE A 86 39.94 24.81 5.78
N PHE A 87 39.69 25.97 5.14
CA PHE A 87 38.36 26.47 4.88
C PHE A 87 38.22 26.71 3.38
N VAL A 88 37.15 26.23 2.80
CA VAL A 88 36.81 26.39 1.38
C VAL A 88 35.44 27.03 1.29
N GLN A 89 35.30 28.02 0.42
CA GLN A 89 34.05 28.68 0.12
C GLN A 89 33.82 28.75 -1.38
N GLN A 90 32.62 28.38 -1.80
CA GLN A 90 32.13 28.54 -3.17
C GLN A 90 30.83 29.31 -3.17
N GLY A 91 30.84 30.52 -3.74
CA GLY A 91 29.68 31.42 -3.61
C GLY A 91 29.41 31.81 -2.17
N ASP A 92 28.14 32.20 -1.89
CA ASP A 92 27.76 32.69 -0.57
C ASP A 92 27.27 31.54 0.35
N THR A 93 26.93 30.39 -0.20
CA THR A 93 26.17 29.35 0.53
C THR A 93 26.94 28.06 0.79
N LEU A 94 27.95 27.70 -0.02
CA LEU A 94 28.66 26.44 0.14
C LEU A 94 29.98 26.65 0.87
N GLN A 95 30.13 26.05 2.04
CA GLN A 95 31.32 26.10 2.90
C GLN A 95 31.80 24.69 3.23
N MET A 96 33.13 24.49 3.27
CA MET A 96 33.74 23.22 3.66
C MET A 96 34.93 23.44 4.57
N ASN A 97 35.04 22.63 5.61
CA ASN A 97 36.25 22.54 6.45
C ASN A 97 36.87 21.14 6.31
N SER A 98 38.22 21.08 6.39
CA SER A 98 38.97 19.81 6.41
C SER A 98 40.39 20.04 6.92
N GLN A 99 41.17 18.97 7.08
CA GLN A 99 42.61 19.09 7.44
C GLN A 99 43.54 18.91 6.21
N TYR A 100 43.00 18.33 5.13
CA TYR A 100 43.73 18.13 3.88
C TYR A 100 42.80 18.45 2.69
N ILE A 101 43.32 19.11 1.66
CA ILE A 101 42.69 19.22 0.36
C ILE A 101 43.75 19.19 -0.77
N SER A 102 43.43 18.45 -1.82
CA SER A 102 44.13 18.49 -3.11
C SER A 102 43.17 19.04 -4.17
N TYR A 103 43.45 20.19 -4.76
CA TYR A 103 42.61 20.81 -5.77
C TYR A 103 43.38 20.98 -7.08
N ASN A 104 42.85 20.40 -8.15
CA ASN A 104 43.39 20.54 -9.52
C ASN A 104 42.56 21.56 -10.32
N GLY A 105 43.13 22.70 -10.61
CA GLY A 105 42.46 23.79 -11.32
C GLY A 105 42.19 23.48 -12.80
N ASN A 106 43.00 22.62 -13.45
CA ASN A 106 42.77 22.20 -14.84
C ASN A 106 41.59 21.24 -14.94
N LEU A 107 41.55 20.26 -14.06
CA LEU A 107 40.46 19.26 -13.98
C LEU A 107 39.23 19.79 -13.22
N LYS A 108 39.39 20.87 -12.43
CA LYS A 108 38.38 21.44 -11.53
C LYS A 108 37.84 20.41 -10.54
N THR A 109 38.68 19.50 -10.08
CA THR A 109 38.37 18.47 -9.11
C THR A 109 39.11 18.70 -7.81
N ALA A 110 38.47 18.30 -6.69
CA ALA A 110 39.10 18.32 -5.38
C ALA A 110 38.88 17.01 -4.63
N VAL A 111 39.83 16.69 -3.74
CA VAL A 111 39.70 15.65 -2.73
C VAL A 111 40.02 16.28 -1.40
N ALA A 112 39.05 16.33 -0.52
CA ALA A 112 39.20 16.76 0.88
C ALA A 112 39.24 15.54 1.80
N LYS A 113 40.06 15.58 2.84
CA LYS A 113 40.23 14.47 3.79
C LYS A 113 40.37 14.99 5.22
N GLU A 114 40.15 14.09 6.16
CA GLU A 114 40.33 14.28 7.59
C GLU A 114 39.32 15.30 8.17
N ASN A 115 38.29 14.79 8.82
CA ASN A 115 37.23 15.58 9.45
C ASN A 115 36.55 16.55 8.46
N VAL A 116 36.16 16.07 7.31
CA VAL A 116 35.49 16.89 6.29
C VAL A 116 34.08 17.25 6.74
N VAL A 117 33.79 18.54 6.81
CA VAL A 117 32.47 19.09 7.11
C VAL A 117 32.05 20.01 5.97
N LEU A 118 31.09 19.60 5.15
CA LEU A 118 30.49 20.41 4.10
C LEU A 118 29.13 20.93 4.58
N LYS A 119 28.97 22.25 4.50
CA LYS A 119 27.75 22.92 4.98
C LYS A 119 27.14 23.78 3.88
N ASN A 120 25.85 23.72 3.74
CA ASN A 120 25.05 24.66 2.96
C ASN A 120 23.87 25.20 3.81
N GLU A 121 22.93 25.92 3.19
CA GLU A 121 21.77 26.54 3.87
C GLU A 121 20.86 25.50 4.55
N THR A 122 20.81 24.27 4.06
CA THR A 122 19.79 23.27 4.46
C THR A 122 20.37 22.06 5.18
N MET A 123 21.67 21.76 5.03
CA MET A 123 22.28 20.54 5.58
C MET A 123 23.73 20.73 5.96
N THR A 124 24.21 19.85 6.83
CA THR A 124 25.62 19.63 7.15
C THR A 124 25.98 18.19 6.82
N LEU A 125 26.99 17.96 5.98
CA LEU A 125 27.59 16.65 5.69
C LEU A 125 28.90 16.51 6.43
N GLU A 126 29.09 15.44 7.16
CA GLU A 126 30.31 15.02 7.84
C GLU A 126 30.82 13.71 7.24
N THR A 127 32.12 13.66 6.86
CA THR A 127 32.75 12.45 6.32
C THR A 127 34.27 12.53 6.48
N GLU A 128 34.98 11.41 6.37
CA GLU A 128 36.45 11.39 6.41
C GLU A 128 37.10 11.75 5.05
N GLU A 129 36.41 11.51 3.94
CA GLU A 129 36.90 11.82 2.61
C GLU A 129 35.75 12.25 1.69
N LEU A 130 35.93 13.40 1.01
CA LEU A 130 34.96 13.95 0.08
C LEU A 130 35.61 14.27 -1.26
N PHE A 131 35.01 13.80 -2.32
CA PHE A 131 35.39 14.10 -3.70
C PHE A 131 34.46 15.17 -4.26
N LEU A 132 35.01 16.14 -4.96
CA LEU A 132 34.27 17.24 -5.58
C LEU A 132 34.64 17.32 -7.06
N ASP A 133 33.65 17.37 -7.94
CA ASP A 133 33.83 17.65 -9.36
C ASP A 133 32.98 18.87 -9.75
N ARG A 134 33.65 19.97 -10.05
CA ARG A 134 32.99 21.23 -10.40
C ARG A 134 32.52 21.26 -11.87
N ASN A 135 32.95 20.33 -12.72
CA ASN A 135 32.44 20.25 -14.10
C ASN A 135 31.07 19.59 -14.12
N THR A 136 30.90 18.51 -13.36
CA THR A 136 29.62 17.81 -13.23
C THR A 136 28.75 18.40 -12.13
N GLN A 137 29.31 19.32 -11.31
CA GLN A 137 28.63 19.86 -10.13
C GLN A 137 28.20 18.76 -9.17
N GLU A 138 29.12 17.84 -8.83
CA GLU A 138 28.89 16.70 -7.97
C GLU A 138 29.86 16.67 -6.79
N ALA A 139 29.35 16.28 -5.63
CA ALA A 139 30.13 15.92 -4.47
C ALA A 139 29.78 14.51 -4.02
N TYR A 140 30.76 13.65 -3.67
CA TYR A 140 30.48 12.29 -3.26
C TYR A 140 31.50 11.76 -2.25
N TYR A 141 31.01 10.82 -1.43
CA TYR A 141 31.85 10.05 -0.50
C TYR A 141 31.60 8.56 -0.68
N ASN A 142 32.62 7.74 -0.39
CA ASN A 142 32.57 6.29 -0.59
C ASN A 142 32.73 5.48 0.70
N ASN A 143 33.04 6.14 1.82
CA ASN A 143 33.35 5.48 3.08
C ASN A 143 32.70 6.20 4.26
N PHE A 144 31.40 6.00 4.38
CA PHE A 144 30.51 6.59 5.36
C PHE A 144 30.45 8.12 5.36
N GLY A 145 29.24 8.60 5.39
CA GLY A 145 28.91 10.01 5.59
C GLY A 145 27.66 10.12 6.45
N LYS A 146 27.62 11.23 7.18
CA LYS A 146 26.50 11.62 8.01
C LYS A 146 25.99 12.96 7.54
N ILE A 147 24.70 13.05 7.23
CA ILE A 147 24.02 14.30 6.89
C ILE A 147 23.03 14.63 7.99
N THR A 148 23.08 15.86 8.46
CA THR A 148 22.13 16.38 9.44
C THR A 148 21.40 17.57 8.84
N ASP A 149 20.08 17.54 8.87
CA ASP A 149 19.22 18.69 8.57
C ASP A 149 18.41 19.06 9.83
N VAL A 150 17.37 19.91 9.68
CA VAL A 150 16.56 20.42 10.81
C VAL A 150 15.80 19.30 11.54
N GLU A 151 15.43 18.23 10.84
CA GLU A 151 14.52 17.21 11.36
C GLU A 151 15.12 15.79 11.36
N ASN A 152 16.16 15.56 10.53
CA ASN A 152 16.65 14.22 10.22
C ASN A 152 18.16 14.11 10.41
N GLU A 153 18.58 12.94 10.83
CA GLU A 153 19.95 12.46 10.73
C GLU A 153 19.97 11.29 9.72
N LEU A 154 20.76 11.44 8.66
CA LEU A 154 20.92 10.43 7.63
C LEU A 154 22.35 9.93 7.63
N THR A 155 22.53 8.61 7.61
CA THR A 155 23.83 7.96 7.43
C THR A 155 23.79 7.00 6.26
N SER A 156 24.90 6.87 5.53
CA SER A 156 25.05 5.86 4.48
C SER A 156 26.52 5.54 4.25
N LYS A 157 26.79 4.37 3.63
CA LYS A 157 28.15 4.01 3.27
C LYS A 157 28.66 4.87 2.10
N THR A 158 27.81 5.11 1.10
CA THR A 158 28.15 5.95 -0.05
C THR A 158 27.03 6.96 -0.29
N GLY A 159 27.42 8.17 -0.63
CA GLY A 159 26.49 9.24 -0.94
C GLY A 159 27.00 10.15 -2.04
N LYS A 160 26.11 10.65 -2.86
CA LYS A 160 26.39 11.56 -3.95
C LYS A 160 25.39 12.72 -3.93
N TYR A 161 25.91 13.93 -3.94
CA TYR A 161 25.13 15.15 -4.01
C TYR A 161 25.27 15.79 -5.39
N PHE A 162 24.16 15.92 -6.09
CA PHE A 162 24.05 16.62 -7.37
C PHE A 162 23.67 18.09 -7.08
N ILE A 163 24.65 18.97 -7.07
CA ILE A 163 24.50 20.35 -6.61
C ILE A 163 23.44 21.10 -7.43
N THR A 164 23.51 21.01 -8.75
CA THR A 164 22.57 21.70 -9.66
C THR A 164 21.13 21.14 -9.53
N LYS A 165 21.00 19.82 -9.41
CA LYS A 165 19.69 19.14 -9.29
C LYS A 165 19.13 19.21 -7.86
N LYS A 166 19.90 19.69 -6.89
CA LYS A 166 19.58 19.66 -5.45
C LYS A 166 19.05 18.29 -5.01
N LYS A 167 19.69 17.22 -5.52
CA LYS A 167 19.36 15.82 -5.29
C LYS A 167 20.48 15.14 -4.54
N ASN A 168 20.15 14.36 -3.52
CA ASN A 168 21.07 13.39 -2.93
C ASN A 168 20.71 11.98 -3.38
N GLN A 169 21.71 11.15 -3.62
CA GLN A 169 21.58 9.72 -3.82
C GLN A 169 22.44 9.00 -2.80
N PHE A 170 21.83 8.10 -2.05
CA PHE A 170 22.49 7.32 -1.00
C PHE A 170 22.40 5.85 -1.34
N THR A 171 23.50 5.13 -1.14
CA THR A 171 23.54 3.69 -1.39
C THR A 171 24.29 2.97 -0.27
N ASN A 172 23.86 1.74 -0.03
CA ASN A 172 24.42 0.83 0.97
C ASN A 172 24.29 1.34 2.42
N SER A 173 23.57 0.60 3.23
CA SER A 173 23.35 0.90 4.66
C SER A 173 22.80 2.31 4.89
N VAL A 174 21.80 2.71 4.07
CA VAL A 174 21.15 4.01 4.23
C VAL A 174 20.22 3.94 5.43
N LYS A 175 20.45 4.84 6.39
CA LYS A 175 19.61 4.97 7.58
C LYS A 175 19.20 6.43 7.77
N ILE A 176 17.89 6.66 7.93
CA ILE A 176 17.35 7.98 8.33
C ILE A 176 16.76 7.84 9.71
N VAL A 177 17.14 8.71 10.61
CA VAL A 177 16.54 8.80 11.94
C VAL A 177 15.83 10.14 12.06
N ASN A 178 14.51 10.06 12.28
CA ASN A 178 13.64 11.18 12.60
C ASN A 178 13.04 10.93 13.99
N LYS A 179 12.49 11.95 14.64
CA LYS A 179 11.83 11.79 15.95
C LYS A 179 10.65 10.80 15.93
N ASP A 180 9.98 10.65 14.79
CA ASP A 180 8.74 9.88 14.65
C ASP A 180 8.96 8.52 13.98
N PHE A 181 10.09 8.33 13.25
CA PHE A 181 10.37 7.08 12.52
C PHE A 181 11.86 6.87 12.25
N VAL A 182 12.19 5.64 11.91
CA VAL A 182 13.50 5.23 11.38
C VAL A 182 13.28 4.57 10.01
N VAL A 183 14.08 4.96 9.02
CA VAL A 183 14.13 4.30 7.71
C VAL A 183 15.46 3.57 7.56
N ASP A 184 15.40 2.30 7.17
CA ASP A 184 16.54 1.52 6.72
C ASP A 184 16.31 1.17 5.24
N SER A 185 17.23 1.55 4.34
CA SER A 185 17.07 1.36 2.90
C SER A 185 18.39 0.91 2.25
N GLN A 186 18.27 0.21 1.11
CA GLN A 186 19.44 -0.10 0.29
C GLN A 186 19.88 1.10 -0.56
N ILE A 187 18.92 1.78 -1.19
CA ILE A 187 19.14 2.93 -2.07
C ILE A 187 18.03 3.93 -1.86
N LEU A 188 18.40 5.19 -1.66
CA LEU A 188 17.48 6.31 -1.49
C LEU A 188 17.92 7.49 -2.37
N ASP A 189 17.00 8.03 -3.16
CA ASP A 189 17.13 9.32 -3.81
C ASP A 189 16.24 10.34 -3.11
N TYR A 190 16.80 11.49 -2.72
CA TYR A 190 16.07 12.57 -2.07
C TYR A 190 16.19 13.88 -2.84
N TYR A 191 15.07 14.49 -3.16
CA TYR A 191 14.98 15.75 -3.91
C TYR A 191 14.59 16.89 -2.96
N HIS A 192 15.54 17.74 -2.63
CA HIS A 192 15.33 18.85 -1.69
C HIS A 192 14.26 19.86 -2.11
N PRO A 193 14.12 20.26 -3.40
CA PRO A 193 13.11 21.25 -3.81
C PRO A 193 11.68 20.79 -3.57
N THR A 194 11.40 19.49 -3.69
CA THR A 194 10.05 18.92 -3.58
C THR A 194 9.81 18.19 -2.27
N GLY A 195 10.87 17.77 -1.57
CA GLY A 195 10.77 16.88 -0.41
C GLY A 195 10.46 15.43 -0.78
N ASN A 196 10.69 15.03 -2.03
CA ASN A 196 10.38 13.70 -2.53
C ASN A 196 11.51 12.72 -2.25
N ALA A 197 11.18 11.61 -1.61
CA ALA A 197 12.07 10.47 -1.38
C ALA A 197 11.65 9.28 -2.23
N TYR A 198 12.60 8.68 -2.96
CA TYR A 198 12.39 7.47 -3.75
C TYR A 198 13.25 6.35 -3.18
N PHE A 199 12.62 5.24 -2.87
CA PHE A 199 13.28 4.05 -2.31
C PHE A 199 13.48 3.00 -3.40
N TYR A 200 14.68 2.44 -3.47
CA TYR A 200 15.04 1.36 -4.40
C TYR A 200 15.68 0.20 -3.64
N GLY A 201 15.14 -1.00 -3.84
CA GLY A 201 15.55 -2.18 -3.07
C GLY A 201 14.87 -2.26 -1.70
N ALA A 202 15.31 -3.23 -0.90
CA ALA A 202 14.73 -3.50 0.41
C ALA A 202 14.75 -2.26 1.29
N THR A 203 13.59 -1.82 1.70
CA THR A 203 13.40 -0.64 2.55
C THR A 203 12.42 -0.96 3.67
N THR A 204 12.78 -0.61 4.90
CA THR A 204 11.94 -0.73 6.08
C THR A 204 11.76 0.63 6.72
N ILE A 205 10.54 1.01 7.01
CA ILE A 205 10.19 2.22 7.77
C ILE A 205 9.56 1.75 9.08
N THR A 206 10.16 2.12 10.20
CA THR A 206 9.70 1.74 11.54
C THR A 206 9.27 2.99 12.30
N GLY A 207 7.98 3.13 12.57
CA GLY A 207 7.42 4.13 13.46
C GLY A 207 7.14 3.56 14.85
N GLN A 208 6.45 4.31 15.68
CA GLN A 208 6.10 3.88 17.05
C GLN A 208 5.16 2.67 17.03
N ASP A 209 4.12 2.70 16.19
CA ASP A 209 3.03 1.72 16.16
C ASP A 209 2.92 0.97 14.83
N TYR A 210 3.86 1.20 13.91
CA TYR A 210 3.80 0.60 12.58
C TYR A 210 5.19 0.25 12.04
N LYS A 211 5.19 -0.73 11.14
CA LYS A 211 6.35 -1.09 10.34
C LYS A 211 5.91 -1.26 8.88
N VAL A 212 6.59 -0.58 7.97
CA VAL A 212 6.38 -0.71 6.53
C VAL A 212 7.59 -1.38 5.90
N TYR A 213 7.36 -2.30 5.00
CA TYR A 213 8.38 -2.88 4.13
C TYR A 213 7.98 -2.69 2.68
N CYS A 214 8.94 -2.37 1.82
CA CYS A 214 8.79 -2.38 0.37
C CYS A 214 10.14 -2.57 -0.32
N GLU A 215 10.12 -2.95 -1.60
CA GLU A 215 11.33 -3.01 -2.45
C GLU A 215 11.40 -1.85 -3.45
N ARG A 216 10.32 -1.10 -3.58
CA ARG A 216 10.24 0.16 -4.30
C ARG A 216 9.21 1.04 -3.63
N GLY A 217 9.56 2.29 -3.38
CA GLY A 217 8.66 3.22 -2.72
C GLY A 217 8.90 4.66 -3.12
N PHE A 218 7.93 5.47 -2.78
CA PHE A 218 7.95 6.92 -2.92
C PHE A 218 7.28 7.53 -1.69
N TYR A 219 7.83 8.62 -1.19
CA TYR A 219 7.22 9.39 -0.11
C TYR A 219 7.46 10.88 -0.34
N ASP A 220 6.38 11.65 -0.37
CA ASP A 220 6.41 13.11 -0.36
C ASP A 220 6.35 13.59 1.09
N THR A 221 7.48 14.12 1.61
CA THR A 221 7.60 14.53 3.01
C THR A 221 6.77 15.78 3.34
N ARG A 222 6.43 16.61 2.35
CA ARG A 222 5.64 17.84 2.54
C ARG A 222 4.15 17.56 2.50
N LYS A 223 3.71 16.70 1.57
CA LYS A 223 2.31 16.31 1.48
C LYS A 223 1.94 15.20 2.46
N GLU A 224 2.92 14.49 2.98
CA GLU A 224 2.75 13.32 3.85
C GLU A 224 1.96 12.19 3.17
N GLU A 225 2.27 11.95 1.88
CA GLU A 225 1.68 10.88 1.09
C GLU A 225 2.75 9.98 0.48
N GLY A 226 2.45 8.71 0.28
CA GLY A 226 3.43 7.78 -0.27
C GLY A 226 2.83 6.55 -0.95
N TYR A 227 3.66 5.90 -1.77
CA TYR A 227 3.40 4.65 -2.42
C TYR A 227 4.46 3.62 -2.04
N PHE A 228 4.03 2.43 -1.68
CA PHE A 228 4.88 1.29 -1.38
C PHE A 228 4.54 0.15 -2.32
N MET A 229 5.53 -0.35 -3.04
CA MET A 229 5.35 -1.33 -4.11
C MET A 229 6.37 -2.46 -4.00
N LYS A 230 6.11 -3.55 -4.71
CA LYS A 230 6.93 -4.77 -4.70
C LYS A 230 7.07 -5.33 -3.29
N ASN A 231 6.32 -6.38 -3.01
CA ASN A 231 6.27 -7.03 -1.70
C ASN A 231 5.90 -6.09 -0.54
N ALA A 232 5.08 -5.07 -0.85
CA ALA A 232 4.70 -4.08 0.14
C ALA A 232 3.91 -4.72 1.29
N THR A 233 4.36 -4.43 2.51
CA THR A 233 3.74 -4.91 3.75
C THR A 233 3.67 -3.76 4.75
N ILE A 234 2.53 -3.62 5.41
CA ILE A 234 2.35 -2.69 6.53
C ILE A 234 1.86 -3.51 7.72
N ASP A 235 2.67 -3.55 8.76
CA ASP A 235 2.28 -4.07 10.06
C ASP A 235 1.83 -2.90 10.92
N TYR A 236 0.62 -2.96 11.43
CA TYR A 236 0.05 -1.94 12.28
C TYR A 236 -0.85 -2.59 13.31
N ASP A 237 -0.56 -2.33 14.58
CA ASP A 237 -1.25 -2.93 15.71
C ASP A 237 -1.21 -4.46 15.63
N LEU A 238 -2.06 -5.28 15.64
CA LEU A 238 -1.99 -6.74 15.43
C LEU A 238 -2.52 -7.14 14.05
N LYS A 239 -2.41 -6.24 13.06
CA LYS A 239 -2.86 -6.44 11.69
C LYS A 239 -1.72 -6.28 10.71
N THR A 240 -1.69 -7.15 9.71
CA THR A 240 -0.75 -7.07 8.60
C THR A 240 -1.50 -6.84 7.30
N LEU A 241 -1.17 -5.75 6.61
CA LEU A 241 -1.66 -5.46 5.26
C LEU A 241 -0.56 -5.75 4.25
N LYS A 242 -0.87 -6.52 3.21
CA LYS A 242 0.03 -6.81 2.07
C LYS A 242 -0.66 -6.42 0.76
N GLY A 243 0.14 -6.08 -0.24
CA GLY A 243 -0.35 -5.78 -1.60
C GLY A 243 0.79 -5.52 -2.57
N ASP A 244 0.50 -5.55 -3.87
CA ASP A 244 1.49 -5.22 -4.90
C ASP A 244 1.80 -3.71 -4.90
N SER A 245 0.81 -2.88 -4.56
CA SER A 245 0.95 -1.45 -4.36
C SER A 245 0.02 -0.99 -3.23
N LEU A 246 0.58 -0.28 -2.28
CA LEU A 246 -0.12 0.35 -1.18
C LEU A 246 0.11 1.87 -1.26
N TYR A 247 -0.97 2.64 -1.19
CA TYR A 247 -0.95 4.10 -1.15
C TYR A 247 -1.45 4.59 0.20
N PHE A 248 -0.87 5.67 0.67
CA PHE A 248 -1.20 6.28 1.94
C PHE A 248 -1.15 7.81 1.84
N ASP A 249 -2.15 8.48 2.39
CA ASP A 249 -2.23 9.94 2.53
C ASP A 249 -2.63 10.25 3.98
N LYS A 250 -1.66 10.73 4.75
CA LYS A 250 -1.83 10.99 6.19
C LYS A 250 -2.79 12.14 6.46
N LYS A 251 -2.71 13.21 5.66
CA LYS A 251 -3.56 14.39 5.83
C LYS A 251 -5.03 14.09 5.56
N LYS A 252 -5.31 13.29 4.55
CA LYS A 252 -6.68 12.84 4.23
C LYS A 252 -7.15 11.67 5.07
N GLN A 253 -6.27 11.07 5.87
CA GLN A 253 -6.55 9.82 6.59
C GLN A 253 -7.10 8.72 5.66
N PHE A 254 -6.47 8.60 4.49
CA PHE A 254 -6.85 7.72 3.40
C PHE A 254 -5.73 6.73 3.11
N ALA A 255 -6.11 5.48 2.85
CA ALA A 255 -5.20 4.48 2.32
C ALA A 255 -5.91 3.64 1.26
N SER A 256 -5.16 3.15 0.27
CA SER A 256 -5.67 2.19 -0.70
C SER A 256 -4.64 1.12 -1.03
N GLY A 257 -5.15 -0.02 -1.45
CA GLY A 257 -4.32 -1.12 -1.92
C GLY A 257 -4.76 -1.59 -3.31
N THR A 258 -3.81 -2.06 -4.11
CA THR A 258 -4.05 -2.53 -5.47
C THR A 258 -3.30 -3.84 -5.69
N ASN A 259 -4.01 -4.84 -6.20
CA ASN A 259 -3.61 -6.21 -6.50
C ASN A 259 -3.07 -6.99 -5.28
N ASN A 260 -3.46 -8.25 -5.22
CA ASN A 260 -3.00 -9.20 -4.20
C ASN A 260 -3.10 -8.69 -2.76
N ILE A 261 -4.16 -7.90 -2.49
CA ILE A 261 -4.40 -7.38 -1.15
C ILE A 261 -4.71 -8.54 -0.21
N VAL A 262 -4.00 -8.58 0.90
CA VAL A 262 -4.25 -9.50 2.01
C VAL A 262 -4.19 -8.71 3.30
N VAL A 263 -5.28 -8.68 4.04
CA VAL A 263 -5.34 -8.14 5.40
C VAL A 263 -5.46 -9.31 6.36
N ILE A 264 -4.52 -9.44 7.27
CA ILE A 264 -4.51 -10.47 8.32
C ILE A 264 -4.84 -9.78 9.63
N ASP A 265 -5.93 -10.18 10.26
CA ASP A 265 -6.34 -9.76 11.60
C ASP A 265 -6.18 -10.95 12.55
N THR A 266 -5.12 -10.93 13.36
CA THR A 266 -4.81 -12.05 14.27
C THR A 266 -5.69 -12.05 15.51
N ILE A 267 -6.28 -10.91 15.87
CA ILE A 267 -7.22 -10.81 17.00
C ILE A 267 -8.51 -11.57 16.69
N ASN A 268 -9.05 -11.33 15.48
CA ASN A 268 -10.34 -11.89 15.08
C ASN A 268 -10.19 -13.17 14.23
N ASN A 269 -8.98 -13.74 14.11
CA ASN A 269 -8.70 -14.92 13.28
C ASN A 269 -9.29 -14.79 11.87
N THR A 270 -9.16 -13.61 11.27
CA THR A 270 -9.77 -13.27 9.99
C THR A 270 -8.73 -12.84 8.96
N ILE A 271 -8.89 -13.33 7.75
CA ILE A 271 -8.09 -12.90 6.59
C ILE A 271 -9.06 -12.33 5.56
N VAL A 272 -8.78 -11.10 5.09
CA VAL A 272 -9.54 -10.49 4.00
C VAL A 272 -8.65 -10.39 2.77
N LYS A 273 -9.12 -10.83 1.62
CA LYS A 273 -8.37 -10.78 0.35
C LYS A 273 -9.18 -10.06 -0.72
N GLY A 274 -8.48 -9.46 -1.70
CA GLY A 274 -9.08 -8.84 -2.88
C GLY A 274 -8.02 -8.18 -3.75
N HIS A 275 -8.46 -7.46 -4.79
CA HIS A 275 -7.50 -6.80 -5.70
C HIS A 275 -7.61 -5.27 -5.73
N TYR A 276 -8.61 -4.68 -5.07
CA TYR A 276 -8.68 -3.25 -4.84
C TYR A 276 -9.44 -2.95 -3.55
N GLY A 277 -8.89 -2.08 -2.72
CA GLY A 277 -9.53 -1.67 -1.48
C GLY A 277 -9.13 -0.26 -1.06
N GLU A 278 -10.00 0.38 -0.29
CA GLU A 278 -9.79 1.70 0.28
C GLU A 278 -10.18 1.73 1.76
N ILE A 279 -9.46 2.53 2.51
CA ILE A 279 -9.72 2.84 3.93
C ILE A 279 -9.86 4.35 4.06
N HIS A 280 -10.99 4.78 4.61
CA HIS A 280 -11.32 6.17 4.94
C HIS A 280 -11.45 6.30 6.46
N LYS A 281 -10.34 6.51 7.16
CA LYS A 281 -10.30 6.50 8.63
C LYS A 281 -11.21 7.58 9.24
N ALA A 282 -11.26 8.76 8.63
CA ALA A 282 -12.14 9.86 9.09
C ALA A 282 -13.65 9.52 9.06
N LYS A 283 -14.04 8.48 8.29
CA LYS A 283 -15.43 8.02 8.13
C LYS A 283 -15.68 6.67 8.80
N ASP A 284 -14.70 6.13 9.51
CA ASP A 284 -14.72 4.75 10.02
C ASP A 284 -15.25 3.77 8.96
N SER A 285 -14.73 3.88 7.73
CA SER A 285 -15.24 3.13 6.58
C SER A 285 -14.10 2.54 5.76
N MET A 286 -14.26 1.29 5.36
CA MET A 286 -13.38 0.62 4.39
C MET A 286 -14.16 -0.28 3.46
N PHE A 287 -13.66 -0.45 2.25
CA PHE A 287 -14.20 -1.43 1.33
C PHE A 287 -13.13 -2.18 0.57
N ILE A 288 -13.49 -3.34 0.08
CA ILE A 288 -12.66 -4.15 -0.82
C ILE A 288 -13.51 -4.71 -1.95
N THR A 289 -12.92 -4.77 -3.15
CA THR A 289 -13.55 -5.20 -4.39
C THR A 289 -12.58 -6.05 -5.22
N LYS A 290 -13.03 -6.51 -6.39
CA LYS A 290 -12.22 -7.34 -7.29
C LYS A 290 -11.81 -8.65 -6.60
N LYS A 291 -12.70 -9.61 -6.61
CA LYS A 291 -12.62 -10.90 -5.90
C LYS A 291 -12.44 -10.76 -4.39
N PRO A 292 -13.22 -9.92 -3.70
CA PRO A 292 -13.06 -9.80 -2.27
C PRO A 292 -13.57 -11.06 -1.58
N VAL A 293 -12.85 -11.54 -0.58
CA VAL A 293 -13.28 -12.65 0.27
C VAL A 293 -12.82 -12.43 1.71
N ILE A 294 -13.74 -12.66 2.65
CA ILE A 294 -13.43 -12.79 4.07
C ILE A 294 -13.29 -14.27 4.38
N ILE A 295 -12.22 -14.65 5.05
CA ILE A 295 -11.94 -15.99 5.52
C ILE A 295 -11.85 -15.92 7.03
N SER A 296 -12.78 -16.52 7.73
CA SER A 296 -12.81 -16.58 9.20
C SER A 296 -12.63 -18.02 9.66
N LEU A 297 -11.72 -18.23 10.61
CA LEU A 297 -11.54 -19.53 11.23
C LEU A 297 -12.59 -19.71 12.33
N ILE A 298 -13.49 -20.67 12.15
CA ILE A 298 -14.54 -21.02 13.10
C ILE A 298 -14.29 -22.43 13.60
N GLU A 299 -13.88 -22.56 14.87
CA GLU A 299 -13.47 -23.82 15.47
C GLU A 299 -12.28 -24.45 14.70
N LYS A 300 -12.55 -25.51 13.92
CA LYS A 300 -11.53 -26.22 13.12
C LYS A 300 -11.75 -26.09 11.61
N ASP A 301 -12.72 -25.27 11.19
CA ASP A 301 -13.08 -25.09 9.78
C ASP A 301 -13.03 -23.61 9.39
N SER A 302 -12.83 -23.35 8.11
CA SER A 302 -12.79 -21.99 7.56
C SER A 302 -14.12 -21.68 6.88
N MET A 303 -14.71 -20.54 7.27
CA MET A 303 -15.83 -19.95 6.57
C MET A 303 -15.34 -18.89 5.59
N TYR A 304 -15.77 -19.00 4.35
CA TYR A 304 -15.50 -18.07 3.26
C TYR A 304 -16.76 -17.25 2.97
N MET A 305 -16.64 -15.93 2.94
CA MET A 305 -17.73 -15.02 2.59
C MET A 305 -17.29 -14.12 1.44
N HIS A 306 -18.05 -14.09 0.36
CA HIS A 306 -17.73 -13.38 -0.87
C HIS A 306 -18.93 -12.61 -1.40
N GLY A 307 -18.68 -11.55 -2.16
CA GLY A 307 -19.61 -10.78 -2.98
C GLY A 307 -18.80 -9.83 -3.86
N LYS A 308 -19.40 -9.08 -4.76
CA LYS A 308 -18.64 -8.16 -5.64
C LYS A 308 -17.99 -7.00 -4.88
N LYS A 309 -18.55 -6.63 -3.72
CA LYS A 309 -18.02 -5.64 -2.80
C LYS A 309 -18.24 -6.07 -1.35
N ILE A 310 -17.24 -5.89 -0.53
CA ILE A 310 -17.33 -5.97 0.94
C ILE A 310 -17.10 -4.55 1.47
N LEU A 311 -18.05 -4.05 2.24
CA LEU A 311 -18.02 -2.74 2.88
C LEU A 311 -18.11 -2.91 4.39
N VAL A 312 -17.18 -2.32 5.11
CA VAL A 312 -17.18 -2.28 6.58
C VAL A 312 -17.33 -0.83 7.01
N THR A 313 -18.27 -0.56 7.91
CA THR A 313 -18.54 0.77 8.46
C THR A 313 -18.72 0.70 9.97
N GLY A 314 -18.38 1.78 10.66
CA GLY A 314 -18.49 1.88 12.11
C GLY A 314 -17.19 1.57 12.85
N LYS A 315 -17.14 2.01 14.11
CA LYS A 315 -16.00 1.84 15.00
C LYS A 315 -15.90 0.39 15.49
N GLU A 316 -14.74 0.01 15.97
CA GLU A 316 -14.48 -1.29 16.60
C GLU A 316 -15.55 -1.64 17.63
N GLN A 317 -15.95 -2.90 17.70
CA GLN A 317 -17.05 -3.44 18.51
C GLN A 317 -18.47 -3.01 18.07
N ASN A 318 -18.62 -2.13 17.08
CA ASN A 318 -19.91 -1.75 16.50
C ASN A 318 -19.84 -1.65 14.97
N ARG A 319 -19.01 -2.48 14.35
CA ARG A 319 -18.90 -2.52 12.90
C ARG A 319 -20.10 -3.19 12.26
N THR A 320 -20.46 -2.66 11.11
CA THR A 320 -21.41 -3.32 10.21
C THR A 320 -20.67 -3.75 8.95
N ILE A 321 -20.69 -5.04 8.69
CA ILE A 321 -20.12 -5.66 7.47
C ILE A 321 -21.25 -5.87 6.49
N ARG A 322 -21.08 -5.38 5.26
CA ARG A 322 -22.03 -5.60 4.16
C ARG A 322 -21.30 -6.25 3.00
N VAL A 323 -21.87 -7.34 2.51
CA VAL A 323 -21.35 -8.09 1.37
C VAL A 323 -22.41 -8.07 0.28
N PHE A 324 -22.13 -7.50 -0.87
CA PHE A 324 -23.12 -7.29 -1.95
C PHE A 324 -22.45 -6.86 -3.28
N PRO A 325 -23.15 -6.95 -4.41
CA PRO A 325 -24.23 -7.89 -4.66
C PRO A 325 -23.67 -9.31 -4.83
N ASP A 326 -24.57 -10.29 -5.02
CA ASP A 326 -24.25 -11.70 -5.25
C ASP A 326 -23.41 -12.29 -4.09
N ALA A 327 -23.95 -12.17 -2.90
CA ALA A 327 -23.29 -12.64 -1.68
C ALA A 327 -23.34 -14.16 -1.57
N ARG A 328 -22.22 -14.76 -1.20
CA ARG A 328 -22.03 -16.22 -1.10
C ARG A 328 -21.27 -16.57 0.17
N ILE A 329 -21.67 -17.67 0.80
CA ILE A 329 -20.96 -18.25 1.94
C ILE A 329 -20.60 -19.69 1.59
N PHE A 330 -19.39 -20.10 1.94
CA PHE A 330 -18.94 -21.48 1.89
C PHE A 330 -18.29 -21.86 3.22
N LYS A 331 -18.79 -22.90 3.84
CA LYS A 331 -18.19 -23.67 4.93
C LYS A 331 -18.45 -25.15 4.60
N SER A 332 -17.65 -26.08 5.10
CA SER A 332 -17.76 -27.50 4.71
C SER A 332 -19.16 -28.10 4.93
N ASP A 333 -19.81 -27.71 6.02
CA ASP A 333 -21.13 -28.22 6.43
C ASP A 333 -22.32 -27.28 6.10
N MET A 334 -22.03 -26.05 5.60
CA MET A 334 -23.05 -25.05 5.30
C MET A 334 -22.62 -24.17 4.11
N GLN A 335 -23.53 -23.95 3.17
CA GLN A 335 -23.35 -23.02 2.06
C GLN A 335 -24.56 -22.10 1.97
N ALA A 336 -24.34 -20.87 1.46
CA ALA A 336 -25.44 -19.93 1.25
C ALA A 336 -25.24 -19.04 0.03
N LYS A 337 -26.35 -18.59 -0.57
CA LYS A 337 -26.39 -17.53 -1.59
C LYS A 337 -27.54 -16.58 -1.31
N CYS A 338 -27.31 -15.28 -1.57
CA CYS A 338 -28.33 -14.24 -1.48
C CYS A 338 -27.87 -12.99 -2.23
N ASP A 339 -28.71 -11.97 -2.35
CA ASP A 339 -28.30 -10.71 -2.97
C ASP A 339 -27.30 -9.95 -2.08
N SER A 340 -27.56 -9.94 -0.77
CA SER A 340 -26.68 -9.25 0.19
C SER A 340 -26.68 -9.88 1.58
N ILE A 341 -25.55 -9.72 2.27
CA ILE A 341 -25.37 -10.08 3.68
C ILE A 341 -25.08 -8.80 4.46
N HIS A 342 -25.80 -8.61 5.57
CA HIS A 342 -25.54 -7.54 6.54
C HIS A 342 -25.25 -8.18 7.90
N SER A 343 -24.06 -7.93 8.43
CA SER A 343 -23.65 -8.44 9.75
C SER A 343 -23.25 -7.27 10.64
N ASN A 344 -23.76 -7.26 11.87
CA ASN A 344 -23.47 -6.23 12.87
C ASN A 344 -22.80 -6.87 14.09
N GLU A 345 -21.58 -6.44 14.41
CA GLU A 345 -20.76 -6.98 15.49
C GLU A 345 -21.43 -6.81 16.87
N PHE A 346 -22.05 -5.65 17.12
CA PHE A 346 -22.62 -5.34 18.43
C PHE A 346 -23.82 -6.22 18.77
N SER A 347 -24.71 -6.43 17.81
CA SER A 347 -25.92 -7.25 18.02
C SER A 347 -25.72 -8.73 17.76
N GLY A 348 -24.63 -9.14 17.13
CA GLY A 348 -24.40 -10.50 16.65
C GLY A 348 -25.36 -10.93 15.52
N LEU A 349 -26.13 -9.98 14.96
CA LEU A 349 -27.13 -10.25 13.93
C LEU A 349 -26.49 -10.27 12.55
N THR A 350 -26.66 -11.38 11.84
CA THR A 350 -26.33 -11.52 10.41
C THR A 350 -27.60 -11.79 9.61
N GLN A 351 -27.87 -10.97 8.60
CA GLN A 351 -29.05 -11.02 7.75
C GLN A 351 -28.66 -11.40 6.32
N LEU A 352 -29.26 -12.44 5.79
CA LEU A 352 -29.21 -12.83 4.38
C LEU A 352 -30.47 -12.28 3.71
N ILE A 353 -30.33 -11.40 2.75
CA ILE A 353 -31.42 -10.62 2.16
C ILE A 353 -31.42 -10.84 0.64
N GLY A 354 -32.63 -10.88 0.05
CA GLY A 354 -32.83 -11.03 -1.39
C GLY A 354 -32.69 -12.49 -1.83
N LYS A 355 -33.81 -13.21 -1.81
CA LYS A 355 -33.93 -14.62 -2.21
C LYS A 355 -32.84 -15.52 -1.62
N PRO A 356 -32.65 -15.50 -0.28
CA PRO A 356 -31.62 -16.30 0.34
C PRO A 356 -31.93 -17.79 0.19
N VAL A 357 -30.85 -18.56 0.02
CA VAL A 357 -30.87 -20.00 0.13
C VAL A 357 -29.71 -20.47 0.98
N VAL A 358 -29.97 -21.38 1.90
CA VAL A 358 -28.96 -22.03 2.75
C VAL A 358 -29.06 -23.54 2.52
N TRP A 359 -27.92 -24.20 2.33
CA TRP A 359 -27.82 -25.65 2.21
C TRP A 359 -27.01 -26.20 3.39
N THR A 360 -27.54 -27.28 3.99
CA THR A 360 -26.88 -28.08 5.03
C THR A 360 -27.21 -29.54 4.80
N GLY A 361 -26.20 -30.43 4.72
CA GLY A 361 -26.44 -31.81 4.32
C GLY A 361 -27.19 -31.89 2.98
N GLU A 362 -28.25 -32.68 2.90
CA GLU A 362 -29.12 -32.78 1.73
C GLU A 362 -30.32 -31.80 1.77
N SER A 363 -30.32 -30.91 2.75
CA SER A 363 -31.43 -29.97 2.97
C SER A 363 -31.13 -28.59 2.39
N GLN A 364 -32.17 -27.95 1.86
CA GLN A 364 -32.23 -26.60 1.39
C GLN A 364 -33.25 -25.78 2.17
N MET A 365 -32.85 -24.60 2.64
CA MET A 365 -33.74 -23.67 3.35
C MET A 365 -33.86 -22.37 2.55
N THR A 366 -35.06 -21.85 2.34
CA THR A 366 -35.37 -20.59 1.66
C THR A 366 -36.43 -19.79 2.40
N GLY A 367 -36.51 -18.49 2.08
CA GLY A 367 -37.49 -17.54 2.59
C GLY A 367 -37.27 -16.16 2.01
N ASP A 368 -38.00 -15.15 2.45
CA ASP A 368 -37.79 -13.76 1.99
C ASP A 368 -36.52 -13.16 2.60
N SER A 369 -36.19 -13.49 3.86
CA SER A 369 -34.92 -13.21 4.51
C SER A 369 -34.60 -14.25 5.59
N ILE A 370 -33.31 -14.49 5.80
CA ILE A 370 -32.78 -15.40 6.82
C ILE A 370 -31.88 -14.61 7.76
N HIS A 371 -32.20 -14.64 9.06
CA HIS A 371 -31.46 -13.97 10.11
C HIS A 371 -30.78 -15.00 11.00
N LEU A 372 -29.48 -14.85 11.20
CA LEU A 372 -28.68 -15.63 12.13
C LEU A 372 -28.31 -14.72 13.31
N ILE A 373 -28.46 -15.20 14.52
CA ILE A 373 -28.07 -14.46 15.73
C ILE A 373 -26.99 -15.27 16.44
N ALA A 374 -25.82 -14.67 16.61
CA ALA A 374 -24.72 -15.23 17.36
C ALA A 374 -24.59 -14.55 18.73
N ASN A 375 -24.13 -15.28 19.71
CA ASN A 375 -23.72 -14.73 20.99
C ASN A 375 -22.39 -13.96 20.81
N THR A 376 -22.40 -12.66 21.05
CA THR A 376 -21.24 -11.79 20.81
C THR A 376 -20.04 -12.04 21.74
N LYS A 377 -20.25 -12.83 22.84
CA LYS A 377 -19.16 -13.20 23.76
C LYS A 377 -18.51 -14.54 23.42
N THR A 378 -19.33 -15.49 22.94
CA THR A 378 -18.85 -16.86 22.64
C THR A 378 -18.70 -17.11 21.14
N GLU A 379 -19.17 -16.18 20.30
CA GLU A 379 -19.22 -16.27 18.82
C GLU A 379 -20.00 -17.49 18.30
N GLN A 380 -20.76 -18.17 19.17
CA GLN A 380 -21.59 -19.30 18.81
C GLN A 380 -22.97 -18.86 18.34
N LEU A 381 -23.52 -19.57 17.37
CA LEU A 381 -24.91 -19.36 16.94
C LEU A 381 -25.89 -19.73 18.05
N ASP A 382 -26.79 -18.81 18.37
CA ASP A 382 -27.88 -18.99 19.31
C ASP A 382 -29.19 -19.35 18.61
N SER A 383 -29.50 -18.62 17.53
CA SER A 383 -30.78 -18.78 16.84
C SER A 383 -30.74 -18.41 15.36
N LEU A 384 -31.70 -18.98 14.66
CA LEU A 384 -32.02 -18.74 13.25
C LEU A 384 -33.48 -18.32 13.14
N LYS A 385 -33.77 -17.35 12.27
CA LYS A 385 -35.15 -16.98 11.93
C LYS A 385 -35.27 -16.78 10.42
N VAL A 386 -36.24 -17.45 9.83
CA VAL A 386 -36.65 -17.23 8.45
C VAL A 386 -37.95 -16.46 8.44
N PHE A 387 -37.96 -15.33 7.76
CA PHE A 387 -39.16 -14.48 7.67
C PHE A 387 -39.85 -14.69 6.34
N ASN A 388 -41.13 -14.94 6.42
CA ASN A 388 -42.07 -15.16 5.33
C ASN A 388 -41.63 -16.27 4.35
N ASN A 389 -42.61 -17.00 3.85
CA ASN A 389 -42.37 -18.06 2.86
C ASN A 389 -41.25 -19.04 3.27
N ALA A 390 -41.16 -19.32 4.59
CA ALA A 390 -40.17 -20.24 5.12
C ALA A 390 -40.42 -21.64 4.55
N LEU A 391 -39.47 -22.17 3.81
CA LEU A 391 -39.55 -23.49 3.18
C LEU A 391 -38.22 -24.24 3.42
N VAL A 392 -38.32 -25.46 3.93
CA VAL A 392 -37.22 -26.42 4.00
C VAL A 392 -37.55 -27.59 3.09
N VAL A 393 -36.61 -27.94 2.25
CA VAL A 393 -36.70 -29.05 1.30
C VAL A 393 -35.51 -29.96 1.51
N GLU A 394 -35.75 -31.24 1.65
CA GLU A 394 -34.71 -32.27 1.73
C GLU A 394 -34.93 -33.27 0.59
N LYS A 395 -33.87 -33.56 -0.16
CA LYS A 395 -33.95 -34.58 -1.20
C LYS A 395 -34.11 -35.96 -0.57
N ASP A 396 -35.13 -36.69 -0.98
CA ASP A 396 -35.30 -38.08 -0.52
C ASP A 396 -34.15 -38.95 -1.06
N THR A 397 -33.62 -39.83 -0.20
CA THR A 397 -32.47 -40.67 -0.55
C THR A 397 -32.87 -41.99 -1.20
N LEU A 398 -34.18 -42.37 -1.10
CA LEU A 398 -34.68 -43.64 -1.59
C LEU A 398 -35.58 -43.50 -2.82
N SER A 399 -35.99 -42.26 -3.16
CA SER A 399 -36.81 -41.98 -4.35
C SER A 399 -36.38 -40.67 -5.04
N ASP A 400 -37.07 -40.31 -6.12
CA ASP A 400 -36.88 -39.01 -6.81
C ASP A 400 -37.64 -37.87 -6.10
N GLY A 401 -38.15 -38.13 -4.91
CA GLY A 401 -39.00 -37.22 -4.15
C GLY A 401 -38.24 -36.19 -3.33
N TYR A 402 -39.03 -35.35 -2.64
CA TYR A 402 -38.51 -34.33 -1.74
C TYR A 402 -39.40 -34.25 -0.49
N ASN A 403 -38.83 -34.42 0.67
CA ASN A 403 -39.44 -34.06 1.93
C ASN A 403 -39.53 -32.53 2.02
N GLN A 404 -40.67 -31.98 2.38
CA GLN A 404 -40.90 -30.54 2.36
C GLN A 404 -41.68 -30.12 3.60
N VAL A 405 -41.23 -29.03 4.22
CA VAL A 405 -41.99 -28.38 5.29
C VAL A 405 -41.99 -26.88 5.02
N LYS A 406 -43.18 -26.27 5.04
CA LYS A 406 -43.34 -24.83 4.91
C LYS A 406 -44.11 -24.21 6.07
N GLY A 407 -43.90 -22.91 6.26
CA GLY A 407 -44.66 -22.09 7.20
C GLY A 407 -44.46 -20.62 6.88
N LYS A 408 -45.21 -19.74 7.53
CA LYS A 408 -44.98 -18.30 7.35
C LYS A 408 -43.64 -17.88 7.95
N VAL A 409 -43.26 -18.44 9.10
CA VAL A 409 -42.02 -18.14 9.81
C VAL A 409 -41.40 -19.45 10.29
N LEU A 410 -40.06 -19.49 10.28
CA LEU A 410 -39.30 -20.57 10.90
C LEU A 410 -38.38 -19.99 11.99
N TYR A 411 -38.32 -20.67 13.14
CA TYR A 411 -37.33 -20.41 14.19
C TYR A 411 -36.48 -21.66 14.41
N GLY A 412 -35.14 -21.48 14.35
CA GLY A 412 -34.19 -22.52 14.73
C GLY A 412 -33.48 -22.16 16.02
N LYS A 413 -33.23 -23.13 16.89
CA LYS A 413 -32.42 -22.97 18.10
C LYS A 413 -31.15 -23.79 18.02
N PHE A 414 -30.03 -23.16 18.30
CA PHE A 414 -28.73 -23.80 18.31
C PHE A 414 -28.26 -24.08 19.75
N LYS A 415 -27.42 -25.08 19.87
CA LYS A 415 -26.65 -25.39 21.07
C LYS A 415 -25.27 -25.86 20.63
N LYS A 416 -24.21 -25.14 21.04
CA LYS A 416 -22.84 -25.43 20.60
C LYS A 416 -22.72 -25.48 19.06
N ASN A 417 -23.21 -24.45 18.37
CA ASN A 417 -23.25 -24.33 16.91
C ASN A 417 -24.02 -25.43 16.16
N GLN A 418 -24.72 -26.34 16.88
CA GLN A 418 -25.56 -27.37 16.28
C GLN A 418 -27.03 -26.99 16.38
N LEU A 419 -27.76 -27.09 15.28
CA LEU A 419 -29.20 -26.87 15.25
C LEU A 419 -29.91 -28.02 15.99
N LYS A 420 -30.66 -27.72 17.05
CA LYS A 420 -31.30 -28.70 17.90
C LYS A 420 -32.81 -28.71 17.79
N GLN A 421 -33.42 -27.60 17.40
CA GLN A 421 -34.86 -27.50 17.26
C GLN A 421 -35.20 -26.54 16.12
N ILE A 422 -36.24 -26.90 15.37
CA ILE A 422 -36.85 -26.07 14.33
C ILE A 422 -38.34 -25.98 14.61
N ASP A 423 -38.86 -24.76 14.67
CA ASP A 423 -40.29 -24.47 14.82
C ASP A 423 -40.80 -23.77 13.55
N PHE A 424 -41.69 -24.42 12.80
CA PHE A 424 -42.47 -23.78 11.73
C PHE A 424 -43.77 -23.25 12.30
N LEU A 425 -44.10 -22.02 12.03
CA LEU A 425 -45.24 -21.33 12.59
C LEU A 425 -46.13 -20.72 11.53
N GLN A 426 -47.41 -20.77 11.75
CA GLN A 426 -48.47 -20.19 10.93
C GLN A 426 -48.57 -20.80 9.53
N ASN A 427 -49.73 -21.37 9.22
CA ASN A 427 -50.04 -22.01 7.94
C ASN A 427 -48.96 -23.04 7.56
N THR A 428 -48.71 -23.96 8.49
CA THR A 428 -47.70 -24.99 8.28
C THR A 428 -48.24 -26.14 7.48
N GLU A 429 -47.46 -26.58 6.51
CA GLU A 429 -47.78 -27.77 5.72
C GLU A 429 -46.51 -28.62 5.59
N SER A 430 -46.70 -29.95 5.52
CA SER A 430 -45.61 -30.90 5.25
C SER A 430 -45.97 -31.89 4.16
N ILE A 431 -44.99 -32.31 3.38
CA ILE A 431 -45.03 -33.45 2.48
C ILE A 431 -43.83 -34.32 2.86
N TYR A 432 -44.10 -35.58 3.28
CA TYR A 432 -43.06 -36.46 3.78
C TYR A 432 -43.22 -37.87 3.20
N TYR A 433 -42.13 -38.43 2.69
CA TYR A 433 -42.07 -39.79 2.16
C TYR A 433 -41.83 -40.79 3.29
N VAL A 434 -42.75 -41.70 3.49
CA VAL A 434 -42.75 -42.65 4.62
C VAL A 434 -42.31 -44.02 4.12
N TYR A 435 -41.34 -44.60 4.83
CA TYR A 435 -40.77 -45.92 4.53
C TYR A 435 -40.90 -46.82 5.75
N ASN A 436 -41.01 -48.14 5.49
CA ASN A 436 -40.95 -49.16 6.53
C ASN A 436 -39.49 -49.54 6.86
N ASP A 437 -39.28 -50.40 7.84
CA ASP A 437 -37.96 -50.87 8.27
C ASP A 437 -37.14 -51.57 7.14
N LYS A 438 -37.84 -52.07 6.10
CA LYS A 438 -37.23 -52.68 4.92
C LYS A 438 -36.87 -51.66 3.81
N LYS A 439 -37.06 -50.35 4.09
CA LYS A 439 -36.91 -49.26 3.12
C LYS A 439 -37.88 -49.33 1.94
N GLU A 440 -39.02 -50.00 2.09
CA GLU A 440 -40.10 -50.00 1.11
C GLU A 440 -41.02 -48.80 1.38
N MET A 441 -41.43 -48.07 0.32
CA MET A 441 -42.30 -46.90 0.46
C MET A 441 -43.70 -47.33 0.94
N VAL A 442 -44.12 -46.79 2.06
CA VAL A 442 -45.43 -46.96 2.62
C VAL A 442 -46.43 -45.99 1.98
N GLY A 443 -45.95 -44.78 1.70
CA GLY A 443 -46.75 -43.74 1.08
C GLY A 443 -46.19 -42.35 1.31
N ILE A 444 -46.91 -41.34 0.83
CA ILE A 444 -46.58 -39.94 0.97
C ILE A 444 -47.56 -39.27 1.92
N ASN A 445 -47.08 -38.82 3.05
CA ASN A 445 -47.87 -38.10 4.03
C ASN A 445 -47.98 -36.62 3.64
N LYS A 446 -49.21 -36.10 3.58
CA LYS A 446 -49.49 -34.66 3.44
C LYS A 446 -50.24 -34.22 4.68
N LEU A 447 -49.69 -33.19 5.35
CA LEU A 447 -50.25 -32.73 6.61
C LEU A 447 -50.28 -31.21 6.66
N THR A 448 -51.33 -30.65 7.24
CA THR A 448 -51.47 -29.24 7.56
C THR A 448 -51.74 -29.07 9.04
N CYS A 449 -51.14 -28.04 9.65
CA CYS A 449 -51.39 -27.66 11.04
C CYS A 449 -50.96 -26.22 11.31
N SER A 450 -51.15 -25.73 12.52
CA SER A 450 -50.72 -24.38 12.86
C SER A 450 -49.23 -24.28 13.18
N HIS A 451 -48.60 -25.36 13.69
CA HIS A 451 -47.23 -25.38 14.15
C HIS A 451 -46.64 -26.79 14.01
N ILE A 452 -45.46 -26.85 13.36
CA ILE A 452 -44.66 -28.09 13.27
C ILE A 452 -43.34 -27.83 14.01
N LYS A 453 -43.02 -28.70 14.97
CA LYS A 453 -41.78 -28.67 15.71
C LYS A 453 -40.93 -29.90 15.38
N LEU A 454 -39.72 -29.69 14.98
CA LEU A 454 -38.72 -30.72 14.73
C LEU A 454 -37.65 -30.69 15.82
N HIS A 455 -37.27 -31.83 16.32
CA HIS A 455 -36.09 -32.01 17.16
C HIS A 455 -35.02 -32.78 16.35
N LEU A 456 -33.80 -32.34 16.43
CA LEU A 456 -32.65 -32.90 15.71
C LEU A 456 -31.70 -33.56 16.72
N ASP A 457 -31.18 -34.71 16.36
CA ASP A 457 -30.13 -35.42 17.11
C ASP A 457 -28.74 -34.76 16.94
N GLU A 458 -27.69 -35.41 17.43
CA GLU A 458 -26.32 -34.94 17.31
C GLU A 458 -25.75 -35.05 15.88
N GLN A 459 -26.33 -35.94 15.07
CA GLN A 459 -26.01 -36.15 13.66
C GLN A 459 -26.80 -35.23 12.72
N GLN A 460 -27.61 -34.30 13.29
CA GLN A 460 -28.50 -33.37 12.56
C GLN A 460 -29.62 -34.08 11.79
N GLN A 461 -30.01 -35.30 12.21
CA GLN A 461 -31.15 -36.02 11.68
C GLN A 461 -32.41 -35.70 12.50
N VAL A 462 -33.59 -35.78 11.87
CA VAL A 462 -34.85 -35.55 12.56
C VAL A 462 -35.13 -36.71 13.51
N GLU A 463 -35.00 -36.46 14.82
CA GLU A 463 -35.29 -37.41 15.89
C GLU A 463 -36.77 -37.47 16.21
N LYS A 464 -37.44 -36.30 16.24
CA LYS A 464 -38.84 -36.20 16.64
C LYS A 464 -39.55 -35.08 15.89
N VAL A 465 -40.78 -35.37 15.44
CA VAL A 465 -41.69 -34.39 14.85
C VAL A 465 -42.93 -34.27 15.76
N VAL A 466 -43.30 -33.02 16.06
CA VAL A 466 -44.50 -32.73 16.85
C VAL A 466 -45.41 -31.80 16.07
N PHE A 467 -46.60 -32.24 15.78
CA PHE A 467 -47.64 -31.44 15.14
C PHE A 467 -48.54 -30.85 16.22
N ILE A 468 -48.73 -29.54 16.20
CA ILE A 468 -49.43 -28.81 17.26
C ILE A 468 -50.59 -28.04 16.65
N THR A 469 -51.74 -28.11 17.31
CA THR A 469 -53.01 -27.46 16.98
C THR A 469 -53.61 -27.94 15.66
N GLN A 470 -54.64 -28.79 15.79
CA GLN A 470 -55.50 -29.29 14.73
C GLN A 470 -54.73 -29.86 13.52
N PRO A 471 -53.87 -30.87 13.70
CA PRO A 471 -53.25 -31.52 12.56
C PRO A 471 -54.30 -32.25 11.73
N VAL A 472 -54.33 -31.96 10.44
CA VAL A 472 -55.15 -32.65 9.45
C VAL A 472 -54.22 -33.16 8.36
N GLY A 473 -54.27 -34.44 8.06
CA GLY A 473 -53.41 -35.02 7.05
C GLY A 473 -53.79 -36.42 6.67
N ASP A 474 -53.34 -36.81 5.48
CA ASP A 474 -53.60 -38.11 4.87
C ASP A 474 -52.29 -38.76 4.43
N LEU A 475 -52.24 -40.09 4.48
CA LEU A 475 -51.17 -40.88 3.91
C LEU A 475 -51.66 -41.47 2.58
N TYR A 476 -51.06 -41.01 1.49
CA TYR A 476 -51.43 -41.45 0.14
C TYR A 476 -50.47 -42.54 -0.33
N PRO A 477 -50.99 -43.69 -0.84
CA PRO A 477 -50.16 -44.59 -1.63
C PRO A 477 -49.52 -43.83 -2.81
N GLU A 478 -48.32 -44.21 -3.20
CA GLU A 478 -47.57 -43.46 -4.22
C GLU A 478 -48.32 -43.36 -5.55
N ASP A 479 -48.95 -44.43 -5.97
CA ASP A 479 -49.72 -44.53 -7.22
C ASP A 479 -51.00 -43.67 -7.21
N LYS A 480 -51.50 -43.28 -6.03
CA LYS A 480 -52.72 -42.48 -5.85
C LYS A 480 -52.45 -40.97 -5.77
N LEU A 481 -51.22 -40.56 -5.52
CA LEU A 481 -50.86 -39.12 -5.46
C LEU A 481 -50.21 -38.67 -6.77
N HIS A 482 -50.90 -37.76 -7.47
CA HIS A 482 -50.38 -37.21 -8.72
C HIS A 482 -49.01 -36.52 -8.49
N LYS A 483 -48.11 -36.64 -9.47
CA LYS A 483 -46.74 -36.09 -9.34
C LYS A 483 -46.72 -34.60 -9.00
N ASN A 484 -47.63 -33.81 -9.54
CA ASN A 484 -47.71 -32.36 -9.25
C ASN A 484 -48.12 -32.08 -7.80
N ASP A 485 -48.88 -32.99 -7.15
CA ASP A 485 -49.33 -32.83 -5.78
C ASP A 485 -48.28 -33.29 -4.75
N ARG A 486 -47.16 -33.87 -5.22
CA ARG A 486 -46.02 -34.27 -4.38
C ARG A 486 -45.07 -33.10 -4.10
N LYS A 487 -45.38 -31.89 -4.57
CA LYS A 487 -44.58 -30.65 -4.36
C LYS A 487 -45.51 -29.51 -3.99
N PHE A 488 -45.04 -28.62 -3.12
CA PHE A 488 -45.75 -27.37 -2.89
C PHE A 488 -45.75 -26.50 -4.15
N ARG A 489 -46.71 -25.61 -4.28
CA ARG A 489 -46.79 -24.67 -5.42
C ARG A 489 -45.56 -23.74 -5.51
N GLU A 490 -45.00 -23.39 -4.36
CA GLU A 490 -43.83 -22.52 -4.19
C GLU A 490 -42.50 -23.30 -4.23
N PHE A 491 -42.54 -24.60 -4.49
CA PHE A 491 -41.38 -25.47 -4.51
C PHE A 491 -40.36 -25.02 -5.58
N ILE A 492 -39.14 -24.72 -5.14
CA ILE A 492 -37.98 -24.47 -6.00
C ILE A 492 -36.80 -25.23 -5.40
N TRP A 493 -36.21 -26.15 -6.16
CA TRP A 493 -34.93 -26.77 -5.82
C TRP A 493 -33.80 -26.01 -6.50
N ARG A 494 -32.86 -25.52 -5.70
CA ARG A 494 -31.70 -24.73 -6.14
C ARG A 494 -30.37 -25.48 -5.90
N GLY A 495 -30.43 -26.81 -5.82
CA GLY A 495 -29.23 -27.63 -5.56
C GLY A 495 -28.12 -27.45 -6.57
N ASP A 496 -28.44 -27.18 -7.83
CA ASP A 496 -27.44 -26.89 -8.89
C ASP A 496 -26.68 -25.58 -8.68
N GLU A 497 -27.19 -24.68 -7.82
CA GLU A 497 -26.50 -23.44 -7.47
C GLU A 497 -25.55 -23.61 -6.27
N ARG A 498 -25.58 -24.78 -5.62
CA ARG A 498 -24.84 -25.05 -4.39
C ARG A 498 -23.34 -25.02 -4.67
N ILE A 499 -22.60 -24.30 -3.83
CA ILE A 499 -21.14 -24.22 -3.86
C ILE A 499 -20.59 -25.50 -3.22
N THR A 500 -19.83 -26.31 -3.97
CA THR A 500 -19.33 -27.61 -3.50
C THR A 500 -17.91 -27.54 -2.93
N ASN A 501 -17.15 -26.52 -3.35
CA ASN A 501 -15.80 -26.26 -2.83
C ASN A 501 -15.51 -24.76 -2.75
N LYS A 502 -14.48 -24.39 -1.99
CA LYS A 502 -14.11 -22.99 -1.74
C LYS A 502 -13.77 -22.19 -2.99
N ASP A 503 -13.29 -22.83 -4.07
CA ASP A 503 -12.86 -22.15 -5.29
C ASP A 503 -14.03 -21.77 -6.19
N GLU A 504 -15.20 -22.38 -5.96
CA GLU A 504 -16.46 -22.04 -6.63
C GLU A 504 -17.16 -20.81 -6.03
N ILE A 505 -16.60 -20.26 -4.95
CA ILE A 505 -17.16 -19.03 -4.34
C ILE A 505 -17.07 -17.84 -5.31
N PHE A 506 -16.09 -17.85 -6.21
CA PHE A 506 -15.94 -16.86 -7.28
C PHE A 506 -16.65 -17.31 -8.55
N SER A 507 -17.27 -16.37 -9.25
CA SER A 507 -17.82 -16.63 -10.58
C SER A 507 -16.73 -16.87 -11.63
N GLU A 508 -17.07 -17.52 -12.74
CA GLU A 508 -16.12 -17.73 -13.84
C GLU A 508 -15.61 -16.42 -14.46
N GLU A 509 -16.42 -15.36 -14.44
CA GLU A 509 -16.02 -14.02 -14.87
C GLU A 509 -14.96 -13.43 -13.93
N GLU A 510 -15.15 -13.60 -12.63
CA GLU A 510 -14.19 -13.11 -11.63
C GLU A 510 -12.87 -13.86 -11.68
N LYS A 511 -12.89 -15.16 -11.94
CA LYS A 511 -11.67 -15.97 -12.10
C LYS A 511 -10.80 -15.47 -13.26
N LYS A 512 -11.41 -14.90 -14.31
CA LYS A 512 -10.73 -14.36 -15.51
C LYS A 512 -10.30 -12.90 -15.37
N GLN A 513 -10.61 -12.21 -14.26
CA GLN A 513 -10.22 -10.81 -14.07
C GLN A 513 -8.71 -10.64 -14.11
N GLN A 514 -8.25 -9.70 -14.95
CA GLN A 514 -6.85 -9.31 -15.03
C GLN A 514 -6.45 -8.40 -13.86
N PRO A 515 -5.20 -8.45 -13.41
CA PRO A 515 -4.66 -7.51 -12.44
C PRO A 515 -4.82 -6.07 -12.91
N ILE A 516 -5.03 -5.17 -11.96
CA ILE A 516 -5.10 -3.73 -12.23
C ILE A 516 -3.68 -3.25 -12.58
N LYS A 517 -3.56 -2.44 -13.63
CA LYS A 517 -2.27 -1.84 -13.99
C LYS A 517 -1.85 -0.84 -12.89
N ILE A 518 -0.77 -1.16 -12.19
CA ILE A 518 -0.21 -0.29 -11.17
C ILE A 518 0.56 0.84 -11.88
N GLN A 519 0.17 2.09 -11.60
CA GLN A 519 0.92 3.28 -11.98
C GLN A 519 1.66 3.75 -10.73
N GLY A 520 2.96 3.48 -10.67
CA GLY A 520 3.82 4.07 -9.65
C GLY A 520 4.05 5.56 -9.92
N PRO A 521 4.56 6.31 -8.93
CA PRO A 521 4.99 7.69 -9.16
C PRO A 521 6.04 7.67 -10.27
N LYS A 522 5.89 8.54 -11.25
CA LYS A 522 6.97 8.79 -12.21
C LYS A 522 8.12 9.40 -11.44
N GLU A 523 9.33 8.87 -11.64
CA GLU A 523 10.53 9.64 -11.27
C GLU A 523 10.45 11.00 -11.97
N PRO A 524 10.85 12.08 -11.31
CA PRO A 524 10.90 13.36 -11.99
C PRO A 524 11.79 13.17 -13.23
N GLU A 525 11.22 13.19 -14.41
CA GLU A 525 11.91 13.60 -15.61
C GLU A 525 12.54 14.93 -15.22
N GLU A 526 13.78 15.16 -15.58
CA GLU A 526 14.57 16.34 -15.17
C GLU A 526 13.66 17.55 -14.97
N VAL A 527 13.36 17.85 -13.70
CA VAL A 527 12.47 18.99 -13.39
C VAL A 527 13.22 20.22 -13.83
N ASP A 528 12.67 20.90 -14.82
CA ASP A 528 13.22 22.17 -15.30
C ASP A 528 13.24 23.13 -14.11
N ILE A 529 14.45 23.51 -13.67
CA ILE A 529 14.67 24.28 -12.44
C ILE A 529 13.99 25.66 -12.55
N GLU A 530 13.75 26.15 -13.77
CA GLU A 530 13.02 27.40 -14.00
C GLU A 530 11.54 27.27 -13.65
N GLU A 531 10.88 26.14 -13.95
CA GLU A 531 9.47 25.92 -13.62
C GLU A 531 9.25 25.75 -12.11
N ALA A 532 10.19 25.13 -11.41
CA ALA A 532 10.14 24.99 -9.96
C ALA A 532 10.38 26.32 -9.22
N LYS A 533 11.16 27.23 -9.79
CA LYS A 533 11.35 28.59 -9.24
C LYS A 533 10.11 29.45 -9.44
N LEU A 534 9.49 29.41 -10.64
CA LEU A 534 8.25 30.15 -10.92
C LEU A 534 7.11 29.73 -9.97
N ASN A 535 6.98 28.43 -9.68
CA ASN A 535 5.95 27.92 -8.77
C ASN A 535 6.22 28.30 -7.31
N ALA A 536 7.48 28.39 -6.89
CA ALA A 536 7.86 28.82 -5.55
C ALA A 536 7.62 30.32 -5.34
N GLU A 537 7.86 31.16 -6.36
CA GLU A 537 7.59 32.61 -6.32
C GLU A 537 6.07 32.90 -6.33
N GLN A 538 5.27 32.10 -7.04
CA GLN A 538 3.79 32.23 -7.03
C GLN A 538 3.16 31.82 -5.69
N ASP A 539 3.73 30.83 -5.00
CA ASP A 539 3.26 30.42 -3.67
C ASP A 539 3.63 31.43 -2.57
N GLU A 540 4.71 32.18 -2.71
CA GLU A 540 5.06 33.29 -1.81
C GLU A 540 4.19 34.53 -2.06
N GLU A 541 3.83 34.86 -3.29
CA GLU A 541 2.93 35.99 -3.59
C GLU A 541 1.49 35.71 -3.11
N THR A 542 0.99 34.46 -3.24
CA THR A 542 -0.34 34.09 -2.75
C THR A 542 -0.44 34.03 -1.23
N SER A 543 0.65 33.77 -0.51
CA SER A 543 0.67 33.78 0.96
C SER A 543 0.71 35.17 1.55
N THR A 544 1.22 36.17 0.82
CA THR A 544 1.28 37.59 1.25
C THR A 544 0.01 38.39 0.95
N GLU A 545 -0.86 37.92 0.05
CA GLU A 545 -2.16 38.55 -0.22
C GLU A 545 -3.29 38.09 0.75
N THR A 546 -3.08 37.02 1.51
CA THR A 546 -4.06 36.52 2.50
C THR A 546 -3.85 37.08 3.92
N GLU A 547 -2.83 37.90 4.14
CA GLU A 547 -2.55 38.59 5.42
C GLU A 547 -2.75 40.10 5.36
N LYS A 548 -3.54 40.61 4.45
CA LYS A 548 -3.95 42.02 4.46
C LYS A 548 -5.45 42.20 4.59
#